data_557f3a58e9449066622277acad2a6476
#
_entry.id   557f3a58e9449066622277acad2a6476
#
_cell.length_a   1.000
_cell.length_b   1.000
_cell.length_c   1.000
_cell.angle_alpha   90.00
_cell.angle_beta   90.00
_cell.angle_gamma   90.00
#
_symmetry.space_group_name_H-M   'P 1'
#
loop_
_entity.id
_entity.type
_entity.pdbx_description
1 polymer ?
#
loop_
_entity_poly.entity_id
_entity_poly.type
_entity_poly.pdbx_seq_one_letter_code
_entity_poly.pdbx_strand_id
1 'polypeptide(L)'
;MREGVRIVRDMYSKGPLGEMIERELKPGPGVQSDEELDAYIRASMDLDHHPTSTCAMGNDAMSVVDSELKVRGIEALRVVDASVMPRVNGGHTNAPTVMIAERAADLIAGRKVLEPAEL
;
A
#
# COMPACT_ATOMS: atom_id res chain seq x y z
N MET A 1 -0.18 -8.24 12.03
CA MET A 1 1.12 -8.79 11.64
C MET A 1 1.47 -10.10 12.35
N ARG A 2 1.32 -10.22 13.69
CA ARG A 2 1.56 -11.50 14.41
C ARG A 2 0.87 -12.70 13.74
N GLU A 3 -0.43 -12.54 13.42
CA GLU A 3 -1.19 -13.59 12.74
C GLU A 3 -0.59 -13.95 11.37
N GLY A 4 -0.11 -12.96 10.61
CA GLY A 4 0.59 -13.22 9.36
C GLY A 4 1.86 -14.07 9.54
N VAL A 5 2.66 -13.81 10.57
CA VAL A 5 3.84 -14.65 10.89
C VAL A 5 3.41 -16.08 11.21
N ARG A 6 2.33 -16.27 11.98
CA ARG A 6 1.81 -17.61 12.32
C ARG A 6 1.29 -18.36 11.10
N ILE A 7 0.54 -17.68 10.23
CA ILE A 7 0.04 -18.27 8.97
C ILE A 7 1.22 -18.73 8.09
N VAL A 8 2.25 -17.89 7.94
CA VAL A 8 3.43 -18.24 7.14
C VAL A 8 4.17 -19.44 7.74
N ARG A 9 4.34 -19.49 9.07
CA ARG A 9 4.94 -20.65 9.75
C ARG A 9 4.13 -21.93 9.52
N ASP A 10 2.79 -21.82 9.64
CA ASP A 10 1.90 -22.96 9.39
C ASP A 10 2.02 -23.45 7.94
N MET A 11 2.02 -22.55 6.97
CA MET A 11 2.22 -22.89 5.56
C MET A 11 3.56 -23.59 5.31
N TYR A 12 4.64 -23.07 5.88
CA TYR A 12 5.99 -23.61 5.72
C TYR A 12 6.24 -24.89 6.49
N SER A 13 5.38 -25.27 7.43
CA SER A 13 5.47 -26.55 8.15
C SER A 13 4.78 -27.72 7.42
N LYS A 14 4.09 -27.48 6.30
CA LYS A 14 3.23 -28.45 5.64
C LYS A 14 3.79 -28.97 4.32
N GLY A 15 3.48 -30.24 4.03
CA GLY A 15 3.72 -30.90 2.76
C GLY A 15 5.19 -30.92 2.33
N PRO A 16 5.45 -31.04 1.03
CA PRO A 16 6.81 -31.12 0.50
C PRO A 16 7.67 -29.90 0.83
N LEU A 17 7.04 -28.72 0.98
CA LEU A 17 7.77 -27.49 1.34
C LEU A 17 8.37 -27.58 2.75
N GLY A 18 7.61 -28.10 3.71
CA GLY A 18 8.11 -28.28 5.08
C GLY A 18 9.29 -29.25 5.17
N GLU A 19 9.31 -30.29 4.32
CA GLU A 19 10.42 -31.27 4.24
C GLU A 19 11.70 -30.66 3.66
N MET A 20 11.58 -29.59 2.86
CA MET A 20 12.72 -28.89 2.24
C MET A 20 13.33 -27.82 3.13
N ILE A 21 12.63 -27.37 4.19
CA ILE A 21 13.07 -26.28 5.06
C ILE A 21 13.89 -26.86 6.22
N GLU A 22 15.15 -26.52 6.25
CA GLU A 22 16.05 -26.93 7.32
C GLU A 22 15.76 -26.19 8.63
N ARG A 23 15.57 -24.86 8.54
CA ARG A 23 15.29 -24.02 9.71
C ARG A 23 14.69 -22.67 9.35
N GLU A 24 13.94 -22.09 10.27
CA GLU A 24 13.52 -20.71 10.21
C GLU A 24 14.71 -19.78 10.56
N LEU A 25 15.00 -18.80 9.70
CA LEU A 25 16.06 -17.83 9.93
C LEU A 25 15.54 -16.56 10.65
N LYS A 26 14.36 -16.07 10.25
CA LYS A 26 13.73 -14.87 10.80
C LYS A 26 12.21 -15.10 10.92
N PRO A 27 11.63 -14.78 12.06
CA PRO A 27 12.23 -14.32 13.33
C PRO A 27 13.11 -15.34 14.02
N GLY A 28 13.06 -16.60 13.65
CA GLY A 28 13.77 -17.70 14.24
C GLY A 28 12.98 -18.43 15.32
N PRO A 29 13.37 -19.67 15.65
CA PRO A 29 12.61 -20.56 16.54
C PRO A 29 12.53 -20.09 17.99
N GLY A 30 13.37 -19.14 18.40
CA GLY A 30 13.33 -18.55 19.74
C GLY A 30 12.25 -17.47 19.94
N VAL A 31 11.58 -17.03 18.89
CA VAL A 31 10.54 -15.98 18.94
C VAL A 31 9.17 -16.64 18.83
N GLN A 32 8.51 -16.91 19.97
CA GLN A 32 7.25 -17.65 20.00
C GLN A 32 6.09 -16.89 20.65
N SER A 33 6.34 -16.17 21.74
CA SER A 33 5.29 -15.43 22.45
C SER A 33 4.81 -14.21 21.66
N ASP A 34 3.65 -13.68 22.05
CA ASP A 34 3.10 -12.45 21.46
C ASP A 34 4.03 -11.26 21.68
N GLU A 35 4.63 -11.17 22.85
CA GLU A 35 5.55 -10.11 23.23
C GLU A 35 6.85 -10.17 22.40
N GLU A 36 7.40 -11.35 22.21
CA GLU A 36 8.60 -11.56 21.38
C GLU A 36 8.31 -11.27 19.91
N LEU A 37 7.16 -11.71 19.38
CA LEU A 37 6.73 -11.40 18.02
C LEU A 37 6.53 -9.89 17.82
N ASP A 38 5.91 -9.21 18.77
CA ASP A 38 5.73 -7.75 18.70
C ASP A 38 7.07 -7.01 18.75
N ALA A 39 8.01 -7.44 19.58
CA ALA A 39 9.35 -6.86 19.65
C ALA A 39 10.10 -7.07 18.31
N TYR A 40 10.07 -8.28 17.77
CA TYR A 40 10.66 -8.59 16.48
C TYR A 40 10.03 -7.75 15.35
N ILE A 41 8.69 -7.69 15.25
CA ILE A 41 7.98 -6.93 14.23
C ILE A 41 8.38 -5.45 14.30
N ARG A 42 8.40 -4.83 15.49
CA ARG A 42 8.82 -3.42 15.65
C ARG A 42 10.27 -3.18 15.23
N ALA A 43 11.15 -4.13 15.48
CA ALA A 43 12.58 -4.01 15.16
C ALA A 43 12.90 -4.29 13.68
N SER A 44 12.08 -5.10 12.99
CA SER A 44 12.36 -5.58 11.63
C SER A 44 11.39 -5.09 10.57
N MET A 45 10.37 -4.31 10.96
CA MET A 45 9.40 -3.76 10.01
C MET A 45 10.09 -2.77 9.06
N ASP A 46 9.89 -2.98 7.79
CA ASP A 46 10.43 -2.14 6.73
C ASP A 46 9.33 -1.78 5.71
N LEU A 47 9.61 -0.81 4.86
CA LEU A 47 8.71 -0.41 3.78
C LEU A 47 8.82 -1.39 2.61
N ASP A 48 7.68 -1.86 2.14
CA ASP A 48 7.62 -2.76 0.98
C ASP A 48 7.50 -1.99 -0.36
N HIS A 49 8.20 -0.86 -0.47
CA HIS A 49 8.26 -0.02 -1.68
C HIS A 49 6.89 0.44 -2.24
N HIS A 50 5.89 0.54 -1.38
CA HIS A 50 4.53 1.01 -1.72
C HIS A 50 4.10 2.25 -0.91
N PRO A 51 4.93 3.35 -0.85
CA PRO A 51 4.52 4.56 -0.16
C PRO A 51 3.36 5.23 -0.87
N THR A 52 2.36 5.69 -0.09
CA THR A 52 1.17 6.39 -0.57
C THR A 52 0.78 7.51 0.39
N SER A 53 -0.23 8.27 0.02
CA SER A 53 -0.99 9.16 0.94
C SER A 53 -0.26 10.40 1.47
N THR A 54 0.95 10.72 1.02
CA THR A 54 1.69 11.92 1.47
C THR A 54 1.16 13.22 0.85
N CYS A 55 0.44 13.14 -0.28
CA CYS A 55 -0.32 14.24 -0.89
C CYS A 55 -1.80 13.86 -1.03
N ALA A 56 -2.39 13.28 0.02
CA ALA A 56 -3.72 12.67 -0.02
C ALA A 56 -4.78 13.59 -0.63
N MET A 57 -5.58 13.03 -1.54
CA MET A 57 -6.78 13.71 -2.04
C MET A 57 -7.92 13.65 -1.03
N GLY A 58 -8.74 14.68 -1.00
CA GLY A 58 -9.91 14.71 -0.13
C GLY A 58 -10.57 16.07 -0.04
N ASN A 59 -11.57 16.16 0.84
CA ASN A 59 -12.35 17.36 1.08
C ASN A 59 -12.14 17.98 2.47
N ASP A 60 -11.28 17.36 3.29
CA ASP A 60 -10.95 17.87 4.63
C ASP A 60 -9.77 18.86 4.61
N ALA A 61 -9.53 19.51 5.75
CA ALA A 61 -8.48 20.53 5.88
C ALA A 61 -7.04 19.98 5.76
N MET A 62 -6.85 18.68 5.90
CA MET A 62 -5.55 18.02 5.78
C MET A 62 -5.26 17.52 4.36
N SER A 63 -6.26 17.54 3.48
CA SER A 63 -6.11 17.10 2.10
C SER A 63 -5.22 18.06 1.31
N VAL A 64 -4.20 17.52 0.63
CA VAL A 64 -3.24 18.30 -0.16
C VAL A 64 -3.79 18.63 -1.55
N VAL A 65 -4.52 17.67 -2.16
CA VAL A 65 -5.16 17.88 -3.47
C VAL A 65 -6.66 17.64 -3.41
N ASP A 66 -7.39 18.23 -4.35
CA ASP A 66 -8.82 18.00 -4.54
C ASP A 66 -9.11 16.75 -5.41
N SER A 67 -10.38 16.50 -5.72
CA SER A 67 -10.81 15.37 -6.57
C SER A 67 -10.36 15.48 -8.04
N GLU A 68 -9.87 16.64 -8.47
CA GLU A 68 -9.25 16.87 -9.78
C GLU A 68 -7.72 16.85 -9.70
N LEU A 69 -7.16 16.43 -8.56
CA LEU A 69 -5.72 16.34 -8.27
C LEU A 69 -5.01 17.71 -8.27
N LYS A 70 -5.76 18.80 -8.13
CA LYS A 70 -5.20 20.16 -8.02
C LYS A 70 -4.72 20.41 -6.61
N VAL A 71 -3.51 20.97 -6.47
CA VAL A 71 -2.95 21.34 -5.17
C VAL A 71 -3.74 22.50 -4.58
N ARG A 72 -4.19 22.37 -3.34
CA ARG A 72 -4.93 23.41 -2.64
C ARG A 72 -4.05 24.62 -2.36
N GLY A 73 -4.55 25.81 -2.66
CA GLY A 73 -3.85 27.08 -2.43
C GLY A 73 -2.76 27.42 -3.45
N ILE A 74 -2.55 26.59 -4.48
CA ILE A 74 -1.60 26.85 -5.57
C ILE A 74 -2.31 26.65 -6.90
N GLU A 75 -2.28 27.68 -7.76
CA GLU A 75 -2.89 27.61 -9.08
C GLU A 75 -2.02 26.82 -10.07
N ALA A 76 -2.66 26.18 -11.03
CA ALA A 76 -2.04 25.46 -12.15
C ALA A 76 -1.06 24.34 -11.75
N LEU A 77 -1.14 23.79 -10.52
CA LEU A 77 -0.32 22.69 -10.05
C LEU A 77 -1.21 21.48 -9.72
N ARG A 78 -0.74 20.30 -10.13
CA ARG A 78 -1.32 19.00 -9.77
C ARG A 78 -0.25 18.06 -9.25
N VAL A 79 -0.68 17.11 -8.42
CA VAL A 79 0.11 15.91 -8.07
C VAL A 79 -0.59 14.70 -8.66
N VAL A 80 0.17 13.85 -9.39
CA VAL A 80 -0.37 12.70 -10.13
C VAL A 80 0.54 11.49 -9.94
N ASP A 81 0.48 10.89 -8.77
CA ASP A 81 1.20 9.67 -8.42
C ASP A 81 0.52 8.95 -7.24
N ALA A 82 1.13 7.91 -6.71
CA ALA A 82 0.58 7.14 -5.59
C ALA A 82 0.38 7.97 -4.30
N SER A 83 1.05 9.12 -4.16
CA SER A 83 0.93 9.97 -2.97
C SER A 83 -0.46 10.59 -2.81
N VAL A 84 -1.24 10.70 -3.90
CA VAL A 84 -2.59 11.27 -3.85
C VAL A 84 -3.64 10.29 -3.32
N MET A 85 -3.33 9.00 -3.20
CA MET A 85 -4.26 8.03 -2.64
C MET A 85 -4.64 8.44 -1.21
N PRO A 86 -5.95 8.49 -0.85
CA PRO A 86 -6.36 8.92 0.48
C PRO A 86 -6.02 7.89 1.58
N ARG A 87 -5.78 6.63 1.19
CA ARG A 87 -5.41 5.50 2.08
C ARG A 87 -4.56 4.51 1.32
N VAL A 88 -3.76 3.74 2.06
CA VAL A 88 -3.05 2.58 1.52
C VAL A 88 -4.09 1.56 1.03
N ASN A 89 -3.95 1.12 -0.21
CA ASN A 89 -4.77 0.04 -0.76
C ASN A 89 -4.32 -1.33 -0.23
N GLY A 90 -5.22 -2.33 -0.31
CA GLY A 90 -4.95 -3.69 0.18
C GLY A 90 -4.08 -4.56 -0.74
N GLY A 91 -3.43 -3.98 -1.75
CA GLY A 91 -2.60 -4.70 -2.72
C GLY A 91 -1.49 -3.81 -3.27
N HIS A 92 -0.87 -4.25 -4.37
CA HIS A 92 0.19 -3.47 -5.02
C HIS A 92 -0.33 -2.12 -5.55
N THR A 93 0.51 -1.09 -5.45
CA THR A 93 0.13 0.30 -5.79
C THR A 93 0.22 0.60 -7.28
N ASN A 94 0.85 -0.24 -8.11
CA ASN A 94 1.10 0.06 -9.52
C ASN A 94 -0.19 0.25 -10.33
N ALA A 95 -1.11 -0.71 -10.30
CA ALA A 95 -2.34 -0.64 -11.08
C ALA A 95 -3.21 0.58 -10.72
N PRO A 96 -3.50 0.86 -9.42
CA PRO A 96 -4.22 2.08 -9.07
C PRO A 96 -3.44 3.37 -9.40
N THR A 97 -2.11 3.37 -9.38
CA THR A 97 -1.32 4.54 -9.80
C THR A 97 -1.47 4.80 -11.30
N VAL A 98 -1.43 3.76 -12.13
CA VAL A 98 -1.69 3.89 -13.58
C VAL A 98 -3.10 4.41 -13.82
N MET A 99 -4.12 3.90 -13.14
CA MET A 99 -5.50 4.39 -13.25
C MET A 99 -5.62 5.87 -12.88
N ILE A 100 -4.96 6.31 -11.81
CA ILE A 100 -4.92 7.73 -11.41
C ILE A 100 -4.26 8.56 -12.52
N ALA A 101 -3.15 8.10 -13.10
CA ALA A 101 -2.42 8.81 -14.14
C ALA A 101 -3.24 8.94 -15.43
N GLU A 102 -3.91 7.88 -15.89
CA GLU A 102 -4.79 7.90 -17.06
C GLU A 102 -5.94 8.90 -16.86
N ARG A 103 -6.63 8.83 -15.72
CA ARG A 103 -7.68 9.80 -15.40
C ARG A 103 -7.16 11.23 -15.35
N ALA A 104 -6.00 11.47 -14.76
CA ALA A 104 -5.39 12.77 -14.69
C ALA A 104 -5.02 13.31 -16.07
N ALA A 105 -4.53 12.48 -16.97
CA ALA A 105 -4.24 12.86 -18.35
C ALA A 105 -5.48 13.38 -19.08
N ASP A 106 -6.63 12.76 -18.88
CA ASP A 106 -7.90 13.22 -19.44
C ASP A 106 -8.32 14.55 -18.84
N LEU A 107 -8.25 14.71 -17.52
CA LEU A 107 -8.56 15.96 -16.83
C LEU A 107 -7.67 17.13 -17.29
N ILE A 108 -6.35 16.88 -17.45
CA ILE A 108 -5.37 17.88 -17.91
C ILE A 108 -5.64 18.28 -19.36
N ALA A 109 -5.99 17.33 -20.21
CA ALA A 109 -6.27 17.54 -21.61
C ALA A 109 -7.70 18.10 -21.88
N GLY A 110 -8.52 18.26 -20.84
CA GLY A 110 -9.91 18.68 -20.97
C GLY A 110 -10.79 17.67 -21.72
N ARG A 111 -10.40 16.39 -21.72
CA ARG A 111 -11.17 15.31 -22.34
C ARG A 111 -12.30 14.84 -21.41
N LYS A 112 -13.38 14.32 -22.01
CA LYS A 112 -14.44 13.70 -21.22
C LYS A 112 -13.88 12.47 -20.51
N VAL A 113 -14.01 12.45 -19.20
CA VAL A 113 -13.65 11.29 -18.39
C VAL A 113 -14.62 10.14 -18.69
N LEU A 114 -14.10 8.92 -18.76
CA LEU A 114 -14.91 7.72 -18.95
C LEU A 114 -15.92 7.58 -17.80
N GLU A 115 -17.12 7.13 -18.14
CA GLU A 115 -18.13 6.79 -17.14
C GLU A 115 -17.67 5.56 -16.34
N PRO A 116 -18.06 5.45 -15.05
CA PRO A 116 -17.79 4.26 -14.26
C PRO A 116 -18.32 3.00 -14.96
N ALA A 117 -17.54 1.93 -14.96
CA ALA A 117 -18.02 0.64 -15.42
C ALA A 117 -19.08 0.11 -14.45
N GLU A 118 -20.23 -0.35 -14.97
CA GLU A 118 -21.18 -1.14 -14.19
C GLU A 118 -20.60 -2.56 -14.05
N LEU A 119 -20.36 -2.99 -12.79
CA LEU A 119 -19.82 -4.31 -12.45
C LEU A 119 -20.93 -5.20 -11.91
#